data_44f07b6dd813f3cf14a2097622296867
#
_entry.id   44f07b6dd813f3cf14a2097622296867
#
_cell.length_a   1.000
_cell.length_b   1.000
_cell.length_c   1.000
_cell.angle_alpha   90.00
_cell.angle_beta   90.00
_cell.angle_gamma   90.00
#
_symmetry.space_group_name_H-M   'P 1'
#
loop_
_entity.id
_entity.type
_entity.pdbx_description
1 polymer ?
#
loop_
_entity_poly.entity_id
_entity_poly.type
_entity_poly.pdbx_seq_one_letter_code
_entity_poly.pdbx_strand_id
1 'polypeptide(L)'
;MIARTLKALTTGALPDELDVVVVCNGCKDGTATIARGFGAPIRVIETALGNKTHALNLGDKVARAFPRIYVDADVVVTLSTIRALAERLERGGVLAVAPRPYFDLTGCSWPVRAFYDIRCRLPSFGEGIGGSGVYALSEIARRRFNDFPNLVADDTYVRVQFKHEERETLTCVKSVVFAPHTINDLIAIEARADFGTFELARVHPELWTNKGDGNYKALMCLFKHPSLWLRLFIYCYVRALARRKAKMRLRHNDFIWERDLTSRGAAGAPNSSSPSSL
;
A
#
# COMPACT_ATOMS: atom_id res chain seq x y z
N MET A 1 2.08 10.82 -10.89
CA MET A 1 2.30 9.55 -10.18
C MET A 1 2.01 8.37 -11.06
N ILE A 2 0.80 8.22 -11.59
CA ILE A 2 0.38 7.05 -12.37
C ILE A 2 1.37 6.71 -13.52
N ALA A 3 1.89 7.69 -14.24
CA ALA A 3 2.86 7.47 -15.32
C ALA A 3 4.12 6.73 -14.86
N ARG A 4 4.65 7.05 -13.67
CA ARG A 4 5.82 6.39 -13.08
C ARG A 4 5.52 4.93 -12.73
N THR A 5 4.38 4.68 -12.10
CA THR A 5 3.92 3.33 -11.75
C THR A 5 3.73 2.49 -12.99
N LEU A 6 2.99 2.99 -13.99
CA LEU A 6 2.75 2.27 -15.24
C LEU A 6 4.04 2.01 -16.03
N LYS A 7 4.92 3.01 -16.13
CA LYS A 7 6.22 2.84 -16.80
C LYS A 7 7.04 1.73 -16.15
N ALA A 8 7.16 1.72 -14.81
CA ALA A 8 7.91 0.69 -14.11
C ALA A 8 7.31 -0.70 -14.28
N LEU A 9 5.97 -0.78 -14.29
CA LEU A 9 5.21 -2.02 -14.43
C LEU A 9 5.30 -2.62 -15.82
N THR A 10 5.29 -1.80 -16.89
CA THR A 10 5.18 -2.28 -18.27
C THR A 10 6.49 -2.30 -19.05
N THR A 11 7.56 -1.66 -18.54
CA THR A 11 8.85 -1.66 -19.24
C THR A 11 9.42 -3.07 -19.36
N GLY A 12 9.60 -3.54 -20.58
CA GLY A 12 10.13 -4.88 -20.90
C GLY A 12 9.09 -6.00 -20.81
N ALA A 13 7.80 -5.67 -20.74
CA ALA A 13 6.74 -6.66 -20.85
C ALA A 13 6.64 -7.19 -22.30
N LEU A 14 6.44 -8.49 -22.42
CA LEU A 14 6.18 -9.14 -23.71
C LEU A 14 4.73 -8.89 -24.14
N PRO A 15 4.42 -9.02 -25.43
CA PRO A 15 3.04 -9.00 -25.90
C PRO A 15 2.19 -10.01 -25.10
N ASP A 16 0.99 -9.59 -24.70
CA ASP A 16 0.00 -10.40 -23.97
C ASP A 16 0.45 -10.96 -22.60
N GLU A 17 1.61 -10.53 -22.08
CA GLU A 17 2.10 -10.94 -20.76
C GLU A 17 1.27 -10.34 -19.61
N LEU A 18 0.75 -9.14 -19.80
CA LEU A 18 0.03 -8.40 -18.76
C LEU A 18 -1.40 -8.05 -19.21
N ASP A 19 -2.36 -8.16 -18.29
CA ASP A 19 -3.70 -7.59 -18.40
C ASP A 19 -3.84 -6.50 -17.33
N VAL A 20 -3.58 -5.24 -17.68
CA VAL A 20 -3.55 -4.13 -16.75
C VAL A 20 -4.85 -3.34 -16.80
N VAL A 21 -5.55 -3.25 -15.66
CA VAL A 21 -6.76 -2.44 -15.51
C VAL A 21 -6.48 -1.27 -14.58
N VAL A 22 -6.59 -0.06 -15.09
CA VAL A 22 -6.49 1.18 -14.31
C VAL A 22 -7.89 1.70 -14.05
N VAL A 23 -8.29 1.78 -12.79
CA VAL A 23 -9.60 2.34 -12.40
C VAL A 23 -9.41 3.72 -11.80
N CYS A 24 -9.79 4.76 -12.54
CA CYS A 24 -9.75 6.15 -12.10
C CYS A 24 -11.04 6.48 -11.32
N ASN A 25 -10.95 6.49 -9.99
CA ASN A 25 -12.10 6.68 -9.10
C ASN A 25 -12.15 8.12 -8.55
N GLY A 26 -13.11 8.89 -9.00
CA GLY A 26 -13.29 10.29 -8.61
C GLY A 26 -12.11 11.19 -8.98
N CYS A 27 -11.34 10.82 -10.02
CA CYS A 27 -10.24 11.63 -10.52
C CYS A 27 -10.78 12.87 -11.25
N LYS A 28 -10.26 14.06 -10.88
CA LYS A 28 -10.57 15.35 -11.53
C LYS A 28 -9.35 15.92 -12.26
N ASP A 29 -8.27 15.14 -12.35
CA ASP A 29 -7.01 15.51 -12.98
C ASP A 29 -6.77 14.67 -14.25
N GLY A 30 -5.63 14.88 -14.91
CA GLY A 30 -5.25 14.17 -16.14
C GLY A 30 -4.91 12.69 -15.97
N THR A 31 -5.19 12.04 -14.81
CA THR A 31 -4.78 10.65 -14.53
C THR A 31 -5.29 9.68 -15.60
N ALA A 32 -6.57 9.76 -15.98
CA ALA A 32 -7.15 8.86 -16.99
C ALA A 32 -6.51 9.05 -18.37
N THR A 33 -6.31 10.30 -18.78
CA THR A 33 -5.66 10.64 -20.05
C THR A 33 -4.23 10.12 -20.10
N ILE A 34 -3.46 10.31 -19.02
CA ILE A 34 -2.10 9.79 -18.89
C ILE A 34 -2.09 8.27 -19.00
N ALA A 35 -2.99 7.58 -18.30
CA ALA A 35 -3.05 6.11 -18.32
C ALA A 35 -3.41 5.57 -19.72
N ARG A 36 -4.35 6.20 -20.43
CA ARG A 36 -4.70 5.84 -21.82
C ARG A 36 -3.54 6.04 -22.80
N GLY A 37 -2.69 7.04 -22.54
CA GLY A 37 -1.50 7.33 -23.37
C GLY A 37 -0.46 6.20 -23.41
N PHE A 38 -0.52 5.24 -22.49
CA PHE A 38 0.36 4.05 -22.53
C PHE A 38 -0.09 3.01 -23.57
N GLY A 39 -1.36 3.02 -23.99
CA GLY A 39 -1.89 2.03 -24.93
C GLY A 39 -1.98 0.62 -24.33
N ALA A 40 -1.97 -0.41 -25.19
CA ALA A 40 -1.94 -1.80 -24.71
C ALA A 40 -0.65 -2.09 -23.92
N PRO A 41 -0.72 -2.91 -22.84
CA PRO A 41 -1.85 -3.73 -22.40
C PRO A 41 -2.81 -3.03 -21.39
N ILE A 42 -2.84 -1.68 -21.37
CA ILE A 42 -3.57 -0.93 -20.34
C ILE A 42 -5.00 -0.62 -20.78
N ARG A 43 -5.95 -1.03 -19.95
CA ARG A 43 -7.38 -0.68 -20.06
C ARG A 43 -7.74 0.29 -18.96
N VAL A 44 -8.46 1.38 -19.28
CA VAL A 44 -8.82 2.44 -18.32
C VAL A 44 -10.32 2.46 -18.13
N ILE A 45 -10.74 2.43 -16.86
CA ILE A 45 -12.12 2.60 -16.43
C ILE A 45 -12.21 3.89 -15.60
N GLU A 46 -13.24 4.67 -15.80
CA GLU A 46 -13.53 5.85 -14.99
C GLU A 46 -14.83 5.68 -14.23
N THR A 47 -14.82 6.12 -12.97
CA THR A 47 -16.03 6.23 -12.13
C THR A 47 -16.02 7.56 -11.38
N ALA A 48 -17.16 8.19 -11.27
CA ALA A 48 -17.33 9.43 -10.50
C ALA A 48 -17.19 9.20 -8.99
N LEU A 49 -17.44 7.97 -8.52
CA LEU A 49 -17.38 7.61 -7.11
C LEU A 49 -15.94 7.49 -6.63
N GLY A 50 -15.49 8.40 -5.76
CA GLY A 50 -14.17 8.40 -5.12
C GLY A 50 -14.06 7.38 -3.98
N ASN A 51 -14.13 6.08 -4.30
CA ASN A 51 -14.08 5.00 -3.32
C ASN A 51 -13.14 3.88 -3.81
N LYS A 52 -12.13 3.51 -2.99
CA LYS A 52 -11.10 2.54 -3.36
C LYS A 52 -11.68 1.14 -3.56
N THR A 53 -12.49 0.65 -2.64
CA THR A 53 -13.05 -0.70 -2.71
C THR A 53 -14.03 -0.84 -3.88
N HIS A 54 -14.79 0.21 -4.19
CA HIS A 54 -15.58 0.26 -5.42
C HIS A 54 -14.72 0.13 -6.68
N ALA A 55 -13.59 0.84 -6.72
CA ALA A 55 -12.64 0.75 -7.84
C ALA A 55 -12.03 -0.66 -7.96
N LEU A 56 -11.67 -1.30 -6.85
CA LEU A 56 -11.18 -2.68 -6.83
C LEU A 56 -12.23 -3.64 -7.41
N ASN A 57 -13.50 -3.50 -7.00
CA ASN A 57 -14.60 -4.32 -7.50
C ASN A 57 -14.85 -4.11 -9.00
N LEU A 58 -14.77 -2.87 -9.51
CA LEU A 58 -14.88 -2.59 -10.94
C LEU A 58 -13.72 -3.22 -11.72
N GLY A 59 -12.49 -3.09 -11.22
CA GLY A 59 -11.32 -3.69 -11.84
C GLY A 59 -11.42 -5.21 -11.91
N ASP A 60 -11.85 -5.83 -10.82
CA ASP A 60 -12.02 -7.28 -10.74
C ASP A 60 -13.04 -7.86 -11.73
N LYS A 61 -14.15 -7.15 -11.96
CA LYS A 61 -15.19 -7.57 -12.90
C LYS A 61 -14.70 -7.66 -14.34
N VAL A 62 -13.70 -6.88 -14.71
CA VAL A 62 -13.18 -6.83 -16.09
C VAL A 62 -11.83 -7.50 -16.24
N ALA A 63 -11.10 -7.75 -15.16
CA ALA A 63 -9.81 -8.43 -15.22
C ALA A 63 -9.97 -9.88 -15.69
N ARG A 64 -9.07 -10.35 -16.57
CA ARG A 64 -9.24 -11.60 -17.33
C ARG A 64 -8.34 -12.74 -16.85
N ALA A 65 -7.24 -12.40 -16.17
CA ALA A 65 -6.19 -13.35 -15.84
C ALA A 65 -5.98 -13.53 -14.33
N PHE A 66 -5.32 -14.61 -13.97
CA PHE A 66 -4.77 -14.88 -12.64
C PHE A 66 -3.29 -15.23 -12.78
N PRO A 67 -2.49 -14.97 -11.71
CA PRO A 67 -2.89 -14.40 -10.44
C PRO A 67 -3.35 -12.95 -10.54
N ARG A 68 -4.22 -12.50 -9.64
CA ARG A 68 -4.64 -11.09 -9.54
C ARG A 68 -3.64 -10.32 -8.70
N ILE A 69 -3.10 -9.24 -9.25
CA ILE A 69 -2.15 -8.37 -8.55
C ILE A 69 -2.77 -6.99 -8.41
N TYR A 70 -2.93 -6.55 -7.18
CA TYR A 70 -3.48 -5.25 -6.83
C TYR A 70 -2.33 -4.30 -6.51
N VAL A 71 -2.33 -3.13 -7.14
CA VAL A 71 -1.24 -2.15 -7.04
C VAL A 71 -1.82 -0.77 -6.74
N ASP A 72 -1.36 -0.13 -5.67
CA ASP A 72 -1.70 1.25 -5.39
C ASP A 72 -1.03 2.18 -6.42
N ALA A 73 -1.77 3.19 -6.90
CA ALA A 73 -1.33 4.07 -8.00
C ALA A 73 -0.11 4.95 -7.66
N ASP A 74 0.25 5.05 -6.38
CA ASP A 74 1.38 5.83 -5.85
C ASP A 74 2.60 4.97 -5.48
N VAL A 75 2.53 3.67 -5.66
CA VAL A 75 3.62 2.73 -5.41
C VAL A 75 4.34 2.39 -6.71
N VAL A 76 5.66 2.20 -6.63
CA VAL A 76 6.46 1.72 -7.76
C VAL A 76 6.78 0.24 -7.57
N VAL A 77 6.35 -0.55 -8.55
CA VAL A 77 6.65 -1.97 -8.65
C VAL A 77 7.14 -2.28 -10.07
N THR A 78 8.19 -3.06 -10.18
CA THR A 78 8.78 -3.42 -11.47
C THR A 78 8.14 -4.68 -12.06
N LEU A 79 8.24 -4.84 -13.36
CA LEU A 79 7.81 -6.07 -14.05
C LEU A 79 8.47 -7.32 -13.45
N SER A 80 9.76 -7.27 -13.09
CA SER A 80 10.44 -8.39 -12.45
C SER A 80 9.83 -8.76 -11.09
N THR A 81 9.34 -7.77 -10.34
CA THR A 81 8.58 -8.02 -9.10
C THR A 81 7.25 -8.70 -9.41
N ILE A 82 6.51 -8.25 -10.41
CA ILE A 82 5.23 -8.86 -10.84
C ILE A 82 5.43 -10.32 -11.25
N ARG A 83 6.45 -10.60 -12.05
CA ARG A 83 6.82 -11.97 -12.46
C ARG A 83 7.13 -12.86 -11.25
N ALA A 84 7.93 -12.37 -10.32
CA ALA A 84 8.28 -13.13 -9.11
C ALA A 84 7.06 -13.44 -8.22
N LEU A 85 6.10 -12.49 -8.10
CA LEU A 85 4.85 -12.73 -7.37
C LEU A 85 3.99 -13.80 -8.06
N ALA A 86 3.86 -13.72 -9.39
CA ALA A 86 3.10 -14.70 -10.18
C ALA A 86 3.72 -16.09 -10.07
N GLU A 87 5.01 -16.21 -10.32
CA GLU A 87 5.77 -17.47 -10.23
C GLU A 87 5.68 -18.10 -8.83
N ARG A 88 5.73 -17.28 -7.77
CA ARG A 88 5.59 -17.81 -6.40
C ARG A 88 4.21 -18.43 -6.16
N LEU A 89 3.15 -17.80 -6.66
CA LEU A 89 1.78 -18.35 -6.54
C LEU A 89 1.58 -19.58 -7.40
N GLU A 90 2.16 -19.63 -8.59
CA GLU A 90 2.11 -20.79 -9.50
C GLU A 90 2.78 -22.03 -8.91
N ARG A 91 3.85 -21.87 -8.14
CA ARG A 91 4.50 -22.96 -7.39
C ARG A 91 3.61 -23.58 -6.32
N GLY A 92 2.54 -22.92 -5.93
CA GLY A 92 1.62 -23.38 -4.89
C GLY A 92 2.19 -23.30 -3.47
N GLY A 93 1.46 -23.86 -2.51
CA GLY A 93 1.81 -23.85 -1.09
C GLY A 93 1.42 -22.58 -0.34
N VAL A 94 1.22 -21.45 -1.05
CA VAL A 94 0.66 -20.21 -0.50
C VAL A 94 -0.43 -19.67 -1.42
N LEU A 95 -1.32 -18.87 -0.89
CA LEU A 95 -2.49 -18.35 -1.60
C LEU A 95 -2.39 -16.85 -1.88
N ALA A 96 -1.65 -16.13 -1.05
CA ALA A 96 -1.48 -14.69 -1.13
C ALA A 96 -0.01 -14.31 -0.91
N VAL A 97 0.54 -13.43 -1.75
CA VAL A 97 1.92 -12.97 -1.65
C VAL A 97 2.01 -11.47 -1.82
N ALA A 98 3.03 -10.86 -1.22
CA ALA A 98 3.37 -9.45 -1.42
C ALA A 98 4.88 -9.28 -1.56
N PRO A 99 5.37 -8.23 -2.23
CA PRO A 99 6.78 -7.88 -2.20
C PRO A 99 7.12 -7.23 -0.86
N ARG A 100 8.39 -7.26 -0.47
CA ARG A 100 8.85 -6.50 0.70
C ARG A 100 8.72 -5.00 0.43
N PRO A 101 8.05 -4.21 1.31
CA PRO A 101 8.00 -2.77 1.15
C PRO A 101 9.40 -2.15 1.36
N TYR A 102 9.74 -1.21 0.50
CA TYR A 102 10.89 -0.33 0.65
C TYR A 102 10.40 1.11 0.73
N PHE A 103 10.65 1.79 1.85
CA PHE A 103 10.24 3.17 2.03
C PHE A 103 11.30 4.11 1.47
N ASP A 104 10.91 4.89 0.45
CA ASP A 104 11.73 6.01 0.00
C ASP A 104 11.54 7.18 0.98
N LEU A 105 12.62 7.52 1.69
CA LEU A 105 12.67 8.57 2.69
C LEU A 105 13.31 9.86 2.18
N THR A 106 13.47 9.97 0.85
CA THR A 106 14.03 11.18 0.22
C THR A 106 13.14 12.39 0.52
N GLY A 107 13.74 13.47 0.99
CA GLY A 107 13.01 14.70 1.38
C GLY A 107 12.25 14.61 2.71
N CYS A 108 12.24 13.45 3.39
CA CYS A 108 11.55 13.31 4.67
C CYS A 108 12.31 14.01 5.81
N SER A 109 11.53 14.60 6.73
CA SER A 109 12.06 15.18 7.97
C SER A 109 12.68 14.09 8.87
N TRP A 110 13.59 14.52 9.76
CA TRP A 110 14.25 13.57 10.66
C TRP A 110 13.27 12.73 11.51
N PRO A 111 12.18 13.28 12.10
CA PRO A 111 11.23 12.46 12.85
C PRO A 111 10.57 11.37 12.02
N VAL A 112 10.28 11.62 10.75
CA VAL A 112 9.73 10.62 9.83
C VAL A 112 10.75 9.49 9.60
N ARG A 113 12.01 9.85 9.33
CA ARG A 113 13.09 8.86 9.17
C ARG A 113 13.29 8.02 10.44
N ALA A 114 13.24 8.66 11.62
CA ALA A 114 13.35 7.99 12.91
C ALA A 114 12.20 6.98 13.15
N PHE A 115 10.97 7.35 12.77
CA PHE A 115 9.81 6.46 12.84
C PHE A 115 9.99 5.22 11.95
N TYR A 116 10.37 5.41 10.69
CA TYR A 116 10.55 4.29 9.76
C TYR A 116 11.75 3.40 10.12
N ASP A 117 12.81 3.94 10.72
CA ASP A 117 13.92 3.13 11.23
C ASP A 117 13.44 2.12 12.30
N ILE A 118 12.59 2.54 13.24
CA ILE A 118 11.99 1.62 14.20
C ILE A 118 10.98 0.68 13.54
N ARG A 119 10.09 1.21 12.68
CA ARG A 119 9.07 0.41 11.99
C ARG A 119 9.67 -0.76 11.22
N CYS A 120 10.77 -0.54 10.49
CA CYS A 120 11.44 -1.58 9.68
C CYS A 120 12.15 -2.65 10.51
N ARG A 121 12.32 -2.44 11.82
CA ARG A 121 12.90 -3.41 12.77
C ARG A 121 11.85 -4.30 13.44
N LEU A 122 10.57 -3.99 13.27
CA LEU A 122 9.48 -4.71 13.92
C LEU A 122 9.04 -5.93 13.08
N PRO A 123 8.68 -7.06 13.71
CA PRO A 123 8.24 -8.27 13.01
C PRO A 123 7.07 -8.03 12.05
N SER A 124 6.11 -7.17 12.44
CA SER A 124 4.97 -6.83 11.56
C SER A 124 5.38 -6.18 10.23
N PHE A 125 6.64 -5.72 10.11
CA PHE A 125 7.19 -5.23 8.87
C PHE A 125 7.65 -6.40 8.00
N GLY A 126 6.94 -6.62 6.90
CA GLY A 126 7.26 -7.71 5.98
C GLY A 126 6.67 -9.07 6.38
N GLU A 127 5.68 -9.09 7.28
CA GLU A 127 4.90 -10.29 7.58
C GLU A 127 3.60 -10.34 6.77
N GLY A 128 3.58 -11.19 5.76
CA GLY A 128 2.41 -11.42 4.91
C GLY A 128 2.10 -10.21 4.03
N ILE A 129 0.85 -10.11 3.60
CA ILE A 129 0.35 -9.02 2.76
C ILE A 129 -0.10 -7.84 3.62
N GLY A 130 0.30 -6.64 3.24
CA GLY A 130 -0.08 -5.38 3.92
C GLY A 130 1.07 -4.37 3.96
N GLY A 131 0.75 -3.09 3.80
CA GLY A 131 1.70 -1.98 3.91
C GLY A 131 2.71 -1.85 2.77
N SER A 132 2.69 -2.73 1.77
CA SER A 132 3.53 -2.66 0.58
C SER A 132 2.87 -1.89 -0.57
N GLY A 133 1.55 -1.62 -0.48
CA GLY A 133 0.74 -1.08 -1.56
C GLY A 133 0.61 -2.02 -2.76
N VAL A 134 1.08 -3.27 -2.62
CA VAL A 134 1.03 -4.32 -3.65
C VAL A 134 0.77 -5.67 -2.98
N TYR A 135 -0.20 -6.42 -3.50
CA TYR A 135 -0.39 -7.81 -3.12
C TYR A 135 -0.95 -8.62 -4.29
N ALA A 136 -0.65 -9.90 -4.32
CA ALA A 136 -1.10 -10.83 -5.34
C ALA A 136 -1.88 -11.99 -4.72
N LEU A 137 -2.93 -12.40 -5.39
CA LEU A 137 -3.82 -13.49 -4.99
C LEU A 137 -3.89 -14.55 -6.10
N SER A 138 -3.77 -15.82 -5.72
CA SER A 138 -4.13 -16.92 -6.60
C SER A 138 -5.64 -16.90 -6.91
N GLU A 139 -6.07 -17.64 -7.92
CA GLU A 139 -7.50 -17.73 -8.24
C GLU A 139 -8.31 -18.29 -7.05
N ILE A 140 -7.81 -19.33 -6.40
CA ILE A 140 -8.41 -19.92 -5.20
C ILE A 140 -8.53 -18.89 -4.08
N ALA A 141 -7.47 -18.10 -3.87
CA ALA A 141 -7.46 -17.04 -2.87
C ALA A 141 -8.51 -15.98 -3.15
N ARG A 142 -8.60 -15.49 -4.39
CA ARG A 142 -9.56 -14.44 -4.74
C ARG A 142 -11.02 -14.91 -4.61
N ARG A 143 -11.28 -16.17 -4.85
CA ARG A 143 -12.63 -16.77 -4.70
C ARG A 143 -13.07 -17.00 -3.25
N ARG A 144 -12.20 -16.76 -2.24
CA ARG A 144 -12.58 -16.90 -0.82
C ARG A 144 -13.54 -15.82 -0.32
N PHE A 145 -13.57 -14.70 -0.97
CA PHE A 145 -14.46 -13.59 -0.63
C PHE A 145 -15.14 -13.05 -1.89
N ASN A 146 -16.31 -12.46 -1.71
CA ASN A 146 -17.08 -11.85 -2.78
C ASN A 146 -16.47 -10.49 -3.18
N ASP A 147 -17.29 -9.44 -3.27
CA ASP A 147 -16.83 -8.08 -3.48
C ASP A 147 -16.03 -7.57 -2.27
N PHE A 148 -15.09 -6.68 -2.53
CA PHE A 148 -14.43 -5.92 -1.45
C PHE A 148 -15.48 -5.10 -0.71
N PRO A 149 -15.62 -5.28 0.61
CA PRO A 149 -16.57 -4.48 1.39
C PRO A 149 -16.13 -3.02 1.45
N ASN A 150 -17.08 -2.12 1.68
CA ASN A 150 -16.76 -0.70 1.81
C ASN A 150 -16.07 -0.41 3.13
N LEU A 151 -14.77 -0.69 3.19
CA LEU A 151 -13.88 -0.50 4.34
C LEU A 151 -12.66 0.32 3.95
N VAL A 152 -12.08 1.00 4.93
CA VAL A 152 -10.88 1.82 4.71
C VAL A 152 -9.63 0.97 4.52
N ALA A 153 -9.51 -0.13 5.26
CA ALA A 153 -8.35 -1.03 5.24
C ALA A 153 -8.62 -2.26 4.35
N ASP A 154 -8.68 -2.04 3.03
CA ASP A 154 -8.89 -3.09 2.04
C ASP A 154 -7.78 -4.15 2.04
N ASP A 155 -6.52 -3.74 2.17
CA ASP A 155 -5.36 -4.63 2.25
C ASP A 155 -5.39 -5.48 3.53
N THR A 156 -5.77 -4.89 4.66
CA THR A 156 -5.92 -5.61 5.93
C THR A 156 -7.10 -6.57 5.88
N TYR A 157 -8.22 -6.19 5.25
CA TYR A 157 -9.35 -7.09 5.01
C TYR A 157 -8.92 -8.33 4.23
N VAL A 158 -8.17 -8.14 3.14
CA VAL A 158 -7.62 -9.24 2.36
C VAL A 158 -6.66 -10.07 3.20
N ARG A 159 -5.76 -9.44 3.94
CA ARG A 159 -4.77 -10.13 4.76
C ARG A 159 -5.40 -11.10 5.77
N VAL A 160 -6.49 -10.70 6.43
CA VAL A 160 -7.13 -11.53 7.45
C VAL A 160 -8.03 -12.64 6.88
N GLN A 161 -8.24 -12.70 5.54
CA GLN A 161 -8.87 -13.86 4.88
C GLN A 161 -7.98 -15.10 4.91
N PHE A 162 -6.67 -14.92 5.15
CA PHE A 162 -5.68 -15.98 5.05
C PHE A 162 -5.00 -16.19 6.39
N LYS A 163 -4.77 -17.47 6.74
CA LYS A 163 -3.91 -17.85 7.85
C LYS A 163 -2.46 -17.45 7.57
N HIS A 164 -1.63 -17.48 8.60
CA HIS A 164 -0.22 -17.06 8.48
C HIS A 164 0.54 -17.90 7.44
N GLU A 165 0.34 -19.21 7.44
CA GLU A 165 0.96 -20.18 6.52
C GLU A 165 0.47 -20.09 5.07
N GLU A 166 -0.67 -19.42 4.83
CA GLU A 166 -1.24 -19.26 3.49
C GLU A 166 -0.77 -17.98 2.78
N ARG A 167 -0.01 -17.13 3.49
CA ARG A 167 0.46 -15.85 2.96
C ARG A 167 1.97 -15.68 3.17
N GLU A 168 2.63 -15.03 2.21
CA GLU A 168 4.07 -14.82 2.25
C GLU A 168 4.46 -13.43 1.78
N THR A 169 5.53 -12.87 2.37
CA THR A 169 6.22 -11.69 1.85
C THR A 169 7.50 -12.13 1.17
N LEU A 170 7.64 -11.87 -0.12
CA LEU A 170 8.85 -12.15 -0.87
C LEU A 170 9.92 -11.12 -0.53
N THR A 171 11.00 -11.57 0.11
CA THR A 171 12.13 -10.70 0.51
C THR A 171 13.12 -10.43 -0.61
N CYS A 172 13.09 -11.25 -1.68
CA CYS A 172 13.96 -11.10 -2.86
C CYS A 172 13.52 -9.98 -3.82
N VAL A 173 12.27 -9.50 -3.70
CA VAL A 173 11.70 -8.41 -4.51
C VAL A 173 11.09 -7.34 -3.62
N LYS A 174 10.95 -6.12 -4.16
CA LYS A 174 10.45 -4.98 -3.41
C LYS A 174 9.42 -4.15 -4.17
N SER A 175 8.55 -3.48 -3.42
CA SER A 175 7.77 -2.32 -3.88
C SER A 175 8.33 -1.06 -3.24
N VAL A 176 8.35 0.06 -3.98
CA VAL A 176 8.81 1.35 -3.45
C VAL A 176 7.61 2.17 -3.04
N VAL A 177 7.53 2.47 -1.76
CA VAL A 177 6.49 3.29 -1.14
C VAL A 177 7.11 4.62 -0.72
N PHE A 178 6.53 5.74 -1.18
CA PHE A 178 7.03 7.07 -0.83
C PHE A 178 6.49 7.49 0.52
N ALA A 179 7.38 7.74 1.48
CA ALA A 179 7.00 8.16 2.81
C ALA A 179 6.55 9.64 2.81
N PRO A 180 5.66 10.04 3.73
CA PRO A 180 5.28 11.44 3.89
C PRO A 180 6.46 12.27 4.38
N HIS A 181 6.54 13.53 3.94
CA HIS A 181 7.68 14.39 4.29
C HIS A 181 7.63 14.91 5.72
N THR A 182 6.42 15.11 6.27
CA THR A 182 6.23 15.69 7.60
C THR A 182 5.66 14.71 8.62
N ILE A 183 5.92 14.99 9.91
CA ILE A 183 5.38 14.18 11.00
C ILE A 183 3.84 14.28 11.08
N ASN A 184 3.26 15.42 10.71
CA ASN A 184 1.81 15.60 10.72
C ASN A 184 1.11 14.71 9.67
N ASP A 185 1.68 14.64 8.47
CA ASP A 185 1.18 13.75 7.41
C ASP A 185 1.37 12.29 7.80
N LEU A 186 2.51 11.95 8.43
CA LEU A 186 2.74 10.61 8.96
C LEU A 186 1.67 10.22 9.99
N ILE A 187 1.37 11.11 10.95
CA ILE A 187 0.31 10.86 11.95
C ILE A 187 -1.06 10.71 11.27
N ALA A 188 -1.35 11.48 10.23
CA ALA A 188 -2.61 11.38 9.49
C ALA A 188 -2.74 10.02 8.77
N ILE A 189 -1.67 9.57 8.11
CA ILE A 189 -1.61 8.27 7.41
C ILE A 189 -1.75 7.11 8.40
N GLU A 190 -0.98 7.12 9.50
CA GLU A 190 -1.06 6.09 10.53
C GLU A 190 -2.44 6.08 11.23
N ALA A 191 -3.05 7.26 11.45
CA ALA A 191 -4.40 7.35 12.01
C ALA A 191 -5.46 6.75 11.07
N ARG A 192 -5.33 6.95 9.75
CA ARG A 192 -6.20 6.33 8.75
C ARG A 192 -6.05 4.80 8.77
N ALA A 193 -4.82 4.29 8.82
CA ALA A 193 -4.55 2.86 8.89
C ALA A 193 -5.10 2.22 10.17
N ASP A 194 -4.91 2.89 11.33
CA ASP A 194 -5.47 2.43 12.60
C ASP A 194 -7.01 2.48 12.60
N PHE A 195 -7.63 3.53 12.00
CA PHE A 195 -9.08 3.62 11.86
C PHE A 195 -9.63 2.44 11.08
N GLY A 196 -9.09 2.17 9.88
CA GLY A 196 -9.54 1.03 9.08
C GLY A 196 -9.33 -0.31 9.77
N THR A 197 -8.25 -0.46 10.55
CA THR A 197 -8.00 -1.64 11.38
C THR A 197 -9.07 -1.81 12.47
N PHE A 198 -9.46 -0.73 13.15
CA PHE A 198 -10.51 -0.77 14.18
C PHE A 198 -11.91 -0.96 13.58
N GLU A 199 -12.17 -0.35 12.44
CA GLU A 199 -13.40 -0.54 11.68
C GLU A 199 -13.58 -2.01 11.30
N LEU A 200 -12.55 -2.60 10.69
CA LEU A 200 -12.53 -4.01 10.29
C LEU A 200 -12.75 -4.95 11.48
N ALA A 201 -12.05 -4.73 12.59
CA ALA A 201 -12.21 -5.55 13.79
C ALA A 201 -13.63 -5.47 14.39
N ARG A 202 -14.34 -4.34 14.18
CA ARG A 202 -15.72 -4.15 14.62
C ARG A 202 -16.73 -4.80 13.68
N VAL A 203 -16.50 -4.71 12.35
CA VAL A 203 -17.43 -5.19 11.33
C VAL A 203 -17.26 -6.69 11.08
N HIS A 204 -16.02 -7.18 11.13
CA HIS A 204 -15.65 -8.57 10.85
C HIS A 204 -14.80 -9.17 11.99
N PRO A 205 -15.35 -9.29 13.23
CA PRO A 205 -14.62 -9.84 14.38
C PRO A 205 -14.18 -11.29 14.15
N GLU A 206 -14.92 -12.06 13.35
CA GLU A 206 -14.62 -13.47 13.02
C GLU A 206 -13.30 -13.62 12.25
N LEU A 207 -12.93 -12.64 11.42
CA LEU A 207 -11.69 -12.67 10.66
C LEU A 207 -10.47 -12.27 11.50
N TRP A 208 -10.69 -11.67 12.67
CA TRP A 208 -9.63 -11.06 13.46
C TRP A 208 -8.67 -12.08 14.11
N THR A 209 -9.01 -13.34 14.09
CA THR A 209 -8.15 -14.45 14.54
C THR A 209 -6.88 -14.56 13.68
N ASN A 210 -6.92 -14.13 12.43
CA ASN A 210 -5.82 -14.19 11.46
C ASN A 210 -4.93 -12.93 11.44
N LYS A 211 -5.11 -11.99 12.40
CA LYS A 211 -4.40 -10.68 12.37
C LYS A 211 -2.88 -10.78 12.49
N GLY A 212 -2.35 -11.87 13.07
CA GLY A 212 -0.93 -12.03 13.37
C GLY A 212 -0.54 -11.47 14.74
N ASP A 213 0.72 -11.69 15.13
CA ASP A 213 1.25 -11.28 16.42
C ASP A 213 1.53 -9.78 16.52
N GLY A 214 1.43 -9.26 17.72
CA GLY A 214 1.73 -7.86 17.99
C GLY A 214 3.25 -7.60 18.12
N ASN A 215 3.64 -6.34 17.98
CA ASN A 215 5.04 -5.91 18.06
C ASN A 215 5.58 -5.70 19.48
N TYR A 216 4.80 -5.99 20.53
CA TYR A 216 5.15 -5.62 21.91
C TYR A 216 6.50 -6.20 22.37
N LYS A 217 6.71 -7.49 22.18
CA LYS A 217 7.96 -8.16 22.58
C LYS A 217 9.18 -7.57 21.86
N ALA A 218 9.05 -7.35 20.55
CA ALA A 218 10.11 -6.75 19.76
C ALA A 218 10.42 -5.30 20.18
N LEU A 219 9.39 -4.48 20.45
CA LEU A 219 9.59 -3.15 21.00
C LEU A 219 10.34 -3.18 22.33
N MET A 220 9.98 -4.08 23.26
CA MET A 220 10.70 -4.23 24.53
C MET A 220 12.17 -4.60 24.32
N CYS A 221 12.48 -5.44 23.33
CA CYS A 221 13.87 -5.74 22.99
C CYS A 221 14.63 -4.51 22.47
N LEU A 222 13.99 -3.66 21.67
CA LEU A 222 14.62 -2.45 21.15
C LEU A 222 14.91 -1.41 22.25
N PHE A 223 14.14 -1.38 23.34
CA PHE A 223 14.42 -0.52 24.51
C PHE A 223 15.75 -0.86 25.23
N LYS A 224 16.29 -2.05 25.04
CA LYS A 224 17.62 -2.42 25.57
C LYS A 224 18.77 -1.69 24.88
N HIS A 225 18.52 -0.99 23.78
CA HIS A 225 19.53 -0.26 23.00
C HIS A 225 19.39 1.26 23.20
N PRO A 226 20.20 1.90 24.07
CA PRO A 226 20.10 3.34 24.36
C PRO A 226 20.20 4.23 23.14
N SER A 227 20.98 3.84 22.13
CA SER A 227 21.12 4.57 20.86
C SER A 227 19.81 4.71 20.05
N LEU A 228 18.79 3.89 20.38
CA LEU A 228 17.49 3.93 19.73
C LEU A 228 16.42 4.71 20.52
N TRP A 229 16.69 5.12 21.76
CA TRP A 229 15.66 5.69 22.65
C TRP A 229 14.94 6.89 22.05
N LEU A 230 15.66 7.83 21.45
CA LEU A 230 15.03 9.00 20.83
C LEU A 230 14.12 8.61 19.64
N ARG A 231 14.55 7.63 18.84
CA ARG A 231 13.74 7.10 17.73
C ARG A 231 12.53 6.33 18.24
N LEU A 232 12.68 5.53 19.30
CA LEU A 232 11.60 4.83 19.98
C LEU A 232 10.58 5.80 20.56
N PHE A 233 11.05 6.91 21.19
CA PHE A 233 10.16 7.95 21.68
C PHE A 233 9.31 8.53 20.56
N ILE A 234 9.91 8.89 19.41
CA ILE A 234 9.17 9.41 18.26
C ILE A 234 8.20 8.36 17.71
N TYR A 235 8.63 7.11 17.59
CA TYR A 235 7.76 6.04 17.15
C TYR A 235 6.53 5.88 18.06
N CYS A 236 6.73 5.80 19.37
CA CYS A 236 5.66 5.69 20.36
C CYS A 236 4.74 6.93 20.36
N TYR A 237 5.31 8.13 20.24
CA TYR A 237 4.56 9.38 20.15
C TYR A 237 3.63 9.40 18.92
N VAL A 238 4.15 9.11 17.74
CA VAL A 238 3.37 9.05 16.49
C VAL A 238 2.27 7.99 16.62
N ARG A 239 2.59 6.79 17.12
CA ARG A 239 1.61 5.71 17.30
C ARG A 239 0.52 6.05 18.31
N ALA A 240 0.86 6.74 19.40
CA ALA A 240 -0.10 7.19 20.42
C ALA A 240 -1.08 8.22 19.83
N LEU A 241 -0.57 9.24 19.14
CA LEU A 241 -1.40 10.26 18.51
C LEU A 241 -2.28 9.71 17.39
N ALA A 242 -1.72 8.85 16.53
CA ALA A 242 -2.45 8.20 15.45
C ALA A 242 -3.63 7.37 16.00
N ARG A 243 -3.38 6.53 17.00
CA ARG A 243 -4.42 5.72 17.67
C ARG A 243 -5.49 6.58 18.34
N ARG A 244 -5.10 7.67 19.01
CA ARG A 244 -6.05 8.60 19.62
C ARG A 244 -6.96 9.22 18.54
N LYS A 245 -6.39 9.73 17.45
CA LYS A 245 -7.11 10.33 16.31
C LYS A 245 -8.06 9.30 15.67
N ALA A 246 -7.60 8.07 15.45
CA ALA A 246 -8.41 6.98 14.91
C ALA A 246 -9.61 6.63 15.79
N LYS A 247 -9.39 6.47 17.12
CA LYS A 247 -10.47 6.20 18.07
C LYS A 247 -11.50 7.33 18.16
N MET A 248 -11.06 8.58 18.09
CA MET A 248 -11.99 9.73 18.06
C MET A 248 -12.87 9.70 16.83
N ARG A 249 -12.29 9.49 15.63
CA ARG A 249 -13.03 9.38 14.37
C ARG A 249 -14.03 8.22 14.40
N LEU A 250 -13.63 7.08 14.93
CA LEU A 250 -14.50 5.91 15.05
C LEU A 250 -15.73 6.17 15.94
N ARG A 251 -15.57 6.97 17.02
CA ARG A 251 -16.66 7.35 17.91
C ARG A 251 -17.68 8.30 17.26
N HIS A 252 -17.19 9.20 16.41
CA HIS A 252 -18.06 10.19 15.72
C HIS A 252 -18.60 9.68 14.39
N ASN A 253 -18.27 8.46 13.98
CA ASN A 253 -18.60 7.88 12.68
C ASN A 253 -18.21 8.79 11.49
N ASP A 254 -17.17 9.61 11.68
CA ASP A 254 -16.74 10.69 10.80
C ASP A 254 -15.51 10.21 10.04
N PHE A 255 -15.73 9.68 8.84
CA PHE A 255 -14.65 9.29 7.94
C PHE A 255 -14.48 10.31 6.82
N ILE A 256 -13.44 11.16 6.93
CA ILE A 256 -12.98 12.01 5.83
C ILE A 256 -11.73 11.35 5.25
N TRP A 257 -11.76 11.06 3.94
CA TRP A 257 -10.60 10.56 3.22
C TRP A 257 -9.53 11.66 3.11
N GLU A 258 -8.58 11.70 4.03
CA GLU A 258 -7.43 12.59 3.96
C GLU A 258 -6.40 12.03 2.95
N ARG A 259 -6.18 12.78 1.87
CA ARG A 259 -5.14 12.46 0.88
C ARG A 259 -3.80 13.05 1.36
N ASP A 260 -2.73 12.25 1.29
CA ASP A 260 -1.37 12.80 1.41
C ASP A 260 -1.04 13.62 0.16
N LEU A 261 -0.84 14.92 0.35
CA LEU A 261 -0.48 15.84 -0.73
C LEU A 261 1.04 16.04 -0.85
N THR A 262 1.83 15.69 0.18
CA THR A 262 3.25 15.97 0.23
C THR A 262 4.10 14.95 -0.52
N SER A 263 3.84 13.67 -0.38
CA SER A 263 4.49 12.62 -1.18
C SER A 263 4.11 12.69 -2.66
N ARG A 264 3.01 13.40 -2.97
CA ARG A 264 2.45 13.56 -4.32
C ARG A 264 3.04 14.74 -5.08
N GLY A 265 3.55 15.80 -4.40
CA GLY A 265 4.07 17.02 -5.01
C GLY A 265 5.53 16.94 -5.47
N ALA A 266 6.34 16.05 -4.94
CA ALA A 266 7.79 16.00 -5.20
C ALA A 266 8.22 15.46 -6.57
N ALA A 267 7.29 15.02 -7.42
CA ALA A 267 7.58 14.37 -8.70
C ALA A 267 7.41 15.27 -9.95
N GLY A 268 7.30 16.60 -9.81
CA GLY A 268 6.86 17.44 -10.94
C GLY A 268 7.45 18.84 -11.07
N ALA A 269 8.66 19.13 -10.56
CA ALA A 269 9.36 20.35 -10.93
C ALA A 269 10.46 20.03 -11.94
N PRO A 270 10.34 20.37 -13.24
CA PRO A 270 11.49 20.40 -14.14
C PRO A 270 12.41 21.53 -13.68
N ASN A 271 13.70 21.23 -13.48
CA ASN A 271 14.74 22.25 -13.34
C ASN A 271 14.70 23.19 -14.54
N SER A 272 14.12 24.36 -14.38
CA SER A 272 14.30 25.47 -15.30
C SER A 272 15.57 26.22 -14.92
N SER A 273 16.72 25.69 -15.29
CA SER A 273 17.93 26.48 -15.45
C SER A 273 18.04 26.86 -16.95
N SER A 274 17.47 27.99 -17.28
CA SER A 274 17.81 28.68 -18.54
C SER A 274 19.22 29.23 -18.41
N PRO A 275 20.12 29.01 -19.39
CA PRO A 275 21.31 29.81 -19.50
C PRO A 275 20.92 31.15 -20.11
N SER A 276 21.12 32.24 -19.37
CA SER A 276 21.10 33.60 -19.88
C SER A 276 22.21 33.76 -20.92
N SER A 277 21.77 34.22 -22.08
CA SER A 277 22.58 34.76 -23.16
C SER A 277 23.55 35.86 -22.68
N LEU A 278 24.76 35.74 -23.09
CA LEU A 278 25.59 36.85 -23.66
C LEU A 278 26.40 36.28 -24.82
#